data_f0569c5198b670d9f72efaf3b504e401
#
_entry.id   f0569c5198b670d9f72efaf3b504e401
#
_cell.length_a   1.000
_cell.length_b   1.000
_cell.length_c   1.000
_cell.angle_alpha   90.00
_cell.angle_beta   90.00
_cell.angle_gamma   90.00
#
_symmetry.space_group_name_H-M   'P 1'
#
loop_
_entity.id
_entity.type
_entity.pdbx_description
1 polymer ?
#
loop_
_entity_poly.entity_id
_entity_poly.type
_entity_poly.pdbx_seq_one_letter_code
_entity_poly.pdbx_strand_id
1 'polypeptide(L)'
;MRLWINGIAVTLVAMLLGGCAIGVKKWPEAVKEEDRFELRLLEGSRNGQCMTLRLAVEGAANRLESVLVQYEVVGDESDEGCIGCPFIPREAELLQPGDEGFELSGNDLTLSFCTFDPDREYRFRVAGVNALSSLPSATTAVYVADPSPSQ
;
A
#
# COMPACT_ATOMS: atom_id res chain seq x y z
N MET A 1 -13.12 57.40 24.55
CA MET A 1 -12.92 56.00 24.96
C MET A 1 -13.73 55.00 24.15
N ARG A 2 -14.96 55.24 23.74
CA ARG A 2 -15.79 54.33 22.91
C ARG A 2 -15.31 54.13 21.47
N LEU A 3 -14.72 55.15 20.84
CA LEU A 3 -14.20 55.05 19.47
C LEU A 3 -12.96 54.12 19.35
N TRP A 4 -12.13 54.08 20.37
CA TRP A 4 -10.92 53.22 20.37
C TRP A 4 -11.26 51.75 20.52
N ILE A 5 -12.27 51.40 21.29
CA ILE A 5 -12.73 50.03 21.51
C ILE A 5 -13.34 49.47 20.22
N ASN A 6 -14.10 50.28 19.48
CA ASN A 6 -14.66 49.83 18.19
C ASN A 6 -13.59 49.58 17.11
N GLY A 7 -12.51 50.40 17.09
CA GLY A 7 -11.39 50.18 16.16
C GLY A 7 -10.67 48.87 16.40
N ILE A 8 -10.38 48.54 17.66
CA ILE A 8 -9.70 47.31 18.02
C ILE A 8 -10.56 46.06 17.70
N ALA A 9 -11.87 46.12 17.96
CA ALA A 9 -12.79 45.04 17.67
C ALA A 9 -12.90 44.74 16.15
N VAL A 10 -12.96 45.77 15.31
CA VAL A 10 -13.01 45.61 13.85
C VAL A 10 -11.72 44.99 13.30
N THR A 11 -10.57 45.42 13.83
CA THR A 11 -9.26 44.88 13.40
C THR A 11 -9.11 43.38 13.78
N LEU A 12 -9.59 43.00 14.96
CA LEU A 12 -9.53 41.64 15.43
C LEU A 12 -10.44 40.70 14.59
N VAL A 13 -11.63 41.15 14.23
CA VAL A 13 -12.56 40.42 13.34
C VAL A 13 -11.98 40.27 11.92
N ALA A 14 -11.34 41.33 11.39
CA ALA A 14 -10.69 41.26 10.08
C ALA A 14 -9.52 40.26 10.04
N MET A 15 -8.74 40.12 11.15
CA MET A 15 -7.68 39.12 11.26
C MET A 15 -8.21 37.69 11.34
N LEU A 16 -9.37 37.48 11.96
CA LEU A 16 -10.00 36.13 12.05
C LEU A 16 -10.61 35.66 10.73
N LEU A 17 -11.02 36.60 9.87
CA LEU A 17 -11.58 36.26 8.54
C LEU A 17 -10.52 36.01 7.46
N GLY A 18 -9.28 36.51 7.65
CA GLY A 18 -8.17 36.32 6.71
C GLY A 18 -7.42 34.99 6.83
N GLY A 19 -7.67 34.21 7.87
CA GLY A 19 -6.85 33.05 8.22
C GLY A 19 -7.08 31.73 7.42
N CYS A 20 -8.12 31.63 6.59
CA CYS A 20 -8.49 30.37 5.97
C CYS A 20 -8.20 30.24 4.46
N ALA A 21 -7.49 31.19 3.84
CA ALA A 21 -7.35 31.21 2.38
C ALA A 21 -5.97 30.80 1.84
N ILE A 22 -5.02 30.33 2.66
CA ILE A 22 -3.69 29.92 2.21
C ILE A 22 -3.57 28.39 2.20
N GLY A 23 -4.51 27.73 1.60
CA GLY A 23 -4.35 26.35 1.14
C GLY A 23 -3.83 26.39 -0.29
N VAL A 24 -2.60 25.99 -0.53
CA VAL A 24 -2.12 25.74 -1.89
C VAL A 24 -2.96 24.62 -2.45
N LYS A 25 -3.98 24.94 -3.25
CA LYS A 25 -4.71 23.94 -4.06
C LYS A 25 -3.73 23.41 -5.10
N LYS A 26 -3.03 22.32 -4.76
CA LYS A 26 -2.45 21.48 -5.80
C LYS A 26 -3.62 20.84 -6.53
N TRP A 27 -3.86 21.26 -7.76
CA TRP A 27 -4.77 20.53 -8.64
C TRP A 27 -4.19 19.14 -8.85
N PRO A 28 -4.99 18.08 -8.77
CA PRO A 28 -4.51 16.75 -9.15
C PRO A 28 -4.00 16.83 -10.59
N GLU A 29 -2.81 16.30 -10.83
CA GLU A 29 -2.26 16.20 -12.17
C GLU A 29 -3.26 15.41 -13.04
N ALA A 30 -3.37 15.82 -14.32
CA ALA A 30 -4.22 15.10 -15.25
C ALA A 30 -3.66 13.70 -15.42
N VAL A 31 -4.42 12.70 -14.95
CA VAL A 31 -4.07 11.29 -15.06
C VAL A 31 -4.15 10.87 -16.51
N LYS A 32 -3.06 10.37 -17.05
CA LYS A 32 -3.02 9.75 -18.37
C LYS A 32 -3.07 8.23 -18.22
N GLU A 33 -3.58 7.54 -19.24
CA GLU A 33 -3.58 6.07 -19.27
C GLU A 33 -2.15 5.51 -19.15
N GLU A 34 -1.18 6.22 -19.71
CA GLU A 34 0.25 5.89 -19.64
C GLU A 34 0.88 5.98 -18.24
N ASP A 35 0.19 6.57 -17.26
CA ASP A 35 0.64 6.66 -15.86
C ASP A 35 0.16 5.46 -15.01
N ARG A 36 -0.64 4.57 -15.57
CA ARG A 36 -1.18 3.40 -14.88
C ARG A 36 -0.24 2.21 -15.00
N PHE A 37 -0.29 1.37 -13.99
CA PHE A 37 0.31 0.05 -14.04
C PHE A 37 -0.65 -0.98 -13.43
N GLU A 38 -0.41 -2.24 -13.77
CA GLU A 38 -1.06 -3.40 -13.18
C GLU A 38 -0.01 -4.31 -12.55
N LEU A 39 -0.40 -5.05 -11.53
CA LEU A 39 0.45 -6.06 -10.89
C LEU A 39 -0.07 -7.45 -11.23
N ARG A 40 0.82 -8.29 -11.75
CA ARG A 40 0.52 -9.69 -12.00
C ARG A 40 1.52 -10.59 -11.27
N LEU A 41 1.03 -11.41 -10.36
CA LEU A 41 1.85 -12.40 -9.68
C LEU A 41 2.31 -13.46 -10.70
N LEU A 42 3.62 -13.67 -10.78
CA LEU A 42 4.25 -14.67 -11.63
C LEU A 42 4.53 -15.95 -10.85
N GLU A 43 5.08 -15.80 -9.65
CA GLU A 43 5.54 -16.91 -8.84
C GLU A 43 5.54 -16.51 -7.37
N GLY A 44 5.18 -17.43 -6.49
CA GLY A 44 5.40 -17.35 -5.06
C GLY A 44 6.21 -18.56 -4.61
N SER A 45 7.21 -18.35 -3.79
CA SER A 45 8.01 -19.44 -3.23
C SER A 45 8.24 -19.20 -1.74
N ARG A 46 8.21 -20.29 -0.99
CA ARG A 46 8.42 -20.29 0.44
C ARG A 46 9.62 -21.14 0.80
N ASN A 47 10.47 -20.62 1.69
CA ASN A 47 11.61 -21.35 2.23
C ASN A 47 11.68 -21.11 3.75
N GLY A 48 11.16 -22.07 4.52
CA GLY A 48 11.02 -21.94 5.96
C GLY A 48 10.15 -20.74 6.34
N GLN A 49 10.73 -19.80 7.08
CA GLN A 49 10.05 -18.59 7.55
C GLN A 49 10.02 -17.46 6.50
N CYS A 50 10.68 -17.63 5.36
CA CYS A 50 10.79 -16.62 4.33
C CYS A 50 9.85 -16.88 3.16
N MET A 51 9.21 -15.82 2.69
CA MET A 51 8.38 -15.79 1.50
C MET A 51 9.00 -14.90 0.45
N THR A 52 9.04 -15.37 -0.80
CA THR A 52 9.45 -14.58 -1.96
C THR A 52 8.32 -14.57 -2.98
N LEU A 53 7.90 -13.37 -3.39
CA LEU A 53 6.90 -13.14 -4.42
C LEU A 53 7.56 -12.45 -5.61
N ARG A 54 7.38 -13.03 -6.82
CA ARG A 54 7.82 -12.42 -8.08
C ARG A 54 6.60 -11.92 -8.85
N LEU A 55 6.63 -10.67 -9.25
CA LEU A 55 5.52 -10.00 -9.92
C LEU A 55 6.01 -9.31 -11.20
N ALA A 56 5.14 -9.27 -12.21
CA ALA A 56 5.29 -8.34 -13.32
C ALA A 56 4.54 -7.04 -13.00
N VAL A 57 5.20 -5.90 -13.25
CA VAL A 57 4.59 -4.58 -13.24
C VAL A 57 4.32 -4.18 -14.70
N GLU A 58 3.09 -4.35 -15.15
CA GLU A 58 2.69 -4.08 -16.55
C GLU A 58 2.26 -2.62 -16.69
N GLY A 59 2.88 -1.86 -17.59
CA GLY A 59 2.65 -0.43 -17.80
C GLY A 59 3.71 0.47 -17.15
N ALA A 60 3.29 1.50 -16.42
CA ALA A 60 4.17 2.52 -15.85
C ALA A 60 4.89 2.06 -14.57
N ALA A 61 5.81 1.09 -14.69
CA ALA A 61 6.56 0.56 -13.55
C ALA A 61 7.35 1.65 -12.78
N ASN A 62 7.78 2.72 -13.45
CA ASN A 62 8.44 3.88 -12.84
C ASN A 62 7.50 4.73 -11.96
N ARG A 63 6.20 4.46 -11.96
CA ARG A 63 5.19 5.08 -11.11
C ARG A 63 4.89 4.27 -9.85
N LEU A 64 5.49 3.10 -9.69
CA LEU A 64 5.35 2.30 -8.45
C LEU A 64 6.11 3.00 -7.32
N GLU A 65 5.38 3.53 -6.35
CA GLU A 65 5.93 4.23 -5.19
C GLU A 65 6.23 3.27 -4.03
N SER A 66 5.29 2.36 -3.79
CA SER A 66 5.41 1.37 -2.73
C SER A 66 4.51 0.18 -2.98
N VAL A 67 4.70 -0.89 -2.25
CA VAL A 67 3.81 -2.04 -2.22
C VAL A 67 3.36 -2.35 -0.81
N LEU A 68 2.10 -2.70 -0.66
CA LEU A 68 1.52 -3.22 0.56
C LEU A 68 1.28 -4.71 0.38
N VAL A 69 2.07 -5.54 1.05
CA VAL A 69 1.87 -6.99 1.09
C VAL A 69 0.88 -7.29 2.20
N GLN A 70 -0.33 -7.64 1.83
CA GLN A 70 -1.41 -7.99 2.74
C GLN A 70 -1.47 -9.50 2.89
N TYR A 71 -1.62 -9.99 4.13
CA TYR A 71 -1.72 -11.42 4.37
C TYR A 71 -2.63 -11.78 5.55
N GLU A 72 -3.01 -13.04 5.58
CA GLU A 72 -3.73 -13.66 6.68
C GLU A 72 -3.27 -15.11 6.81
N VAL A 73 -3.31 -15.60 8.06
CA VAL A 73 -3.12 -17.02 8.36
C VAL A 73 -4.41 -17.76 8.08
N VAL A 74 -4.31 -18.97 7.52
CA VAL A 74 -5.44 -19.88 7.36
C VAL A 74 -5.45 -20.87 8.52
N GLY A 75 -6.59 -20.98 9.21
CA GLY A 75 -6.74 -21.88 10.35
C GLY A 75 -8.16 -21.87 10.92
N ASP A 76 -8.30 -22.45 12.10
CA ASP A 76 -9.57 -22.65 12.77
C ASP A 76 -9.86 -21.67 13.91
N GLU A 77 -8.90 -20.75 14.20
CA GLU A 77 -9.07 -19.76 15.25
C GLU A 77 -9.97 -18.60 14.77
N SER A 78 -10.63 -17.92 15.70
CA SER A 78 -11.65 -16.92 15.38
C SER A 78 -11.12 -15.68 14.63
N ASP A 79 -9.82 -15.42 14.72
CA ASP A 79 -9.09 -14.33 14.06
C ASP A 79 -8.32 -14.77 12.82
N GLU A 80 -8.44 -16.03 12.41
CA GLU A 80 -7.81 -16.60 11.23
C GLU A 80 -8.76 -16.63 10.03
N GLY A 81 -8.18 -16.71 8.83
CA GLY A 81 -8.93 -16.94 7.60
C GLY A 81 -9.35 -18.40 7.50
N CYS A 82 -10.51 -18.69 6.93
CA CYS A 82 -10.94 -20.08 6.68
C CYS A 82 -10.75 -20.47 5.22
N ILE A 83 -10.56 -21.77 4.95
CA ILE A 83 -10.51 -22.32 3.58
C ILE A 83 -11.83 -22.01 2.87
N GLY A 84 -11.74 -21.35 1.71
CA GLY A 84 -12.91 -20.96 0.91
C GLY A 84 -13.64 -19.69 1.36
N CYS A 85 -13.23 -19.09 2.47
CA CYS A 85 -13.72 -17.76 2.88
C CYS A 85 -13.14 -16.64 1.98
N PRO A 86 -13.84 -15.50 1.87
CA PRO A 86 -13.27 -14.30 1.29
C PRO A 86 -11.97 -13.92 1.98
N PHE A 87 -10.99 -13.46 1.21
CA PHE A 87 -9.73 -12.94 1.76
C PHE A 87 -9.98 -11.65 2.53
N ILE A 88 -9.62 -11.64 3.80
CA ILE A 88 -9.68 -10.47 4.68
C ILE A 88 -8.30 -10.26 5.28
N PRO A 89 -7.51 -9.29 4.79
CA PRO A 89 -6.17 -9.07 5.30
C PRO A 89 -6.21 -8.75 6.80
N ARG A 90 -5.43 -9.48 7.56
CA ARG A 90 -5.28 -9.30 9.01
C ARG A 90 -4.01 -8.52 9.33
N GLU A 91 -3.00 -8.73 8.51
CA GLU A 91 -1.70 -8.08 8.61
C GLU A 91 -1.27 -7.53 7.26
N ALA A 92 -0.38 -6.55 7.31
CA ALA A 92 0.18 -5.95 6.12
C ALA A 92 1.58 -5.42 6.38
N GLU A 93 2.46 -5.58 5.39
CA GLU A 93 3.81 -5.05 5.39
C GLU A 93 3.97 -4.07 4.22
N LEU A 94 4.46 -2.87 4.52
CA LEU A 94 4.74 -1.84 3.51
C LEU A 94 6.22 -1.93 3.13
N LEU A 95 6.48 -2.08 1.83
CA LEU A 95 7.81 -2.10 1.26
C LEU A 95 7.95 -0.97 0.22
N GLN A 96 9.10 -0.31 0.22
CA GLN A 96 9.42 0.82 -0.66
C GLN A 96 10.74 0.56 -1.38
N PRO A 97 11.01 1.23 -2.52
CA PRO A 97 12.30 1.17 -3.17
C PRO A 97 13.43 1.57 -2.21
N GLY A 98 14.38 0.66 -2.02
CA GLY A 98 15.50 0.81 -1.08
C GLY A 98 15.34 0.05 0.23
N ASP A 99 14.16 -0.49 0.53
CA ASP A 99 13.97 -1.39 1.66
C ASP A 99 14.59 -2.75 1.38
N GLU A 100 15.05 -3.42 2.45
CA GLU A 100 15.45 -4.82 2.36
C GLU A 100 14.26 -5.68 1.93
N GLY A 101 14.47 -6.51 0.92
CA GLY A 101 13.41 -7.36 0.36
C GLY A 101 12.55 -6.69 -0.73
N PHE A 102 12.81 -5.44 -1.13
CA PHE A 102 12.20 -4.82 -2.31
C PHE A 102 13.23 -4.71 -3.44
N GLU A 103 13.02 -5.42 -4.53
CA GLU A 103 13.87 -5.34 -5.72
C GLU A 103 13.01 -5.15 -6.97
N LEU A 104 13.15 -3.99 -7.62
CA LEU A 104 12.49 -3.68 -8.90
C LEU A 104 13.55 -3.52 -9.99
N SER A 105 13.53 -4.40 -10.98
CA SER A 105 14.43 -4.39 -12.14
C SER A 105 13.61 -4.32 -13.43
N GLY A 106 13.55 -3.13 -14.01
CA GLY A 106 12.67 -2.88 -15.15
C GLY A 106 11.20 -3.07 -14.75
N ASN A 107 10.58 -4.12 -15.26
CA ASN A 107 9.18 -4.48 -14.98
C ASN A 107 9.04 -5.70 -14.05
N ASP A 108 10.16 -6.26 -13.60
CA ASP A 108 10.17 -7.40 -12.68
C ASP A 108 10.34 -6.91 -11.24
N LEU A 109 9.36 -7.17 -10.40
CA LEU A 109 9.37 -6.87 -8.98
C LEU A 109 9.53 -8.16 -8.18
N THR A 110 10.54 -8.20 -7.31
CA THR A 110 10.75 -9.28 -6.34
C THR A 110 10.57 -8.71 -4.94
N LEU A 111 9.71 -9.36 -4.15
CA LEU A 111 9.47 -9.04 -2.76
C LEU A 111 9.88 -10.23 -1.89
N SER A 112 10.68 -9.99 -0.85
CA SER A 112 11.16 -11.01 0.07
C SER A 112 10.99 -10.55 1.51
N PHE A 113 10.39 -11.37 2.34
CA PHE A 113 10.11 -11.08 3.75
C PHE A 113 10.09 -12.36 4.58
N CYS A 114 10.53 -12.31 5.83
CA CYS A 114 10.84 -13.47 6.66
C CYS A 114 10.26 -13.32 8.07
N THR A 115 8.99 -13.63 8.27
CA THR A 115 8.31 -13.56 9.58
C THR A 115 7.24 -14.62 9.77
N PHE A 116 7.19 -15.63 8.89
CA PHE A 116 6.11 -16.60 8.84
C PHE A 116 6.41 -17.86 9.63
N ASP A 117 5.38 -18.40 10.27
CA ASP A 117 5.43 -19.72 10.87
C ASP A 117 5.47 -20.78 9.75
N PRO A 118 6.53 -21.61 9.65
CA PRO A 118 6.69 -22.56 8.56
C PRO A 118 5.59 -23.61 8.50
N ASP A 119 4.94 -23.90 9.63
CA ASP A 119 3.92 -24.96 9.73
C ASP A 119 2.50 -24.47 9.40
N ARG A 120 2.33 -23.15 9.11
CA ARG A 120 1.04 -22.54 8.84
C ARG A 120 0.85 -22.21 7.37
N GLU A 121 -0.36 -22.35 6.87
CA GLU A 121 -0.79 -21.85 5.57
C GLU A 121 -1.06 -20.34 5.63
N TYR A 122 -0.69 -19.62 4.59
CA TYR A 122 -0.94 -18.17 4.47
C TYR A 122 -1.57 -17.83 3.12
N ARG A 123 -2.40 -16.81 3.11
CA ARG A 123 -2.90 -16.18 1.89
C ARG A 123 -2.35 -14.78 1.77
N PHE A 124 -1.92 -14.41 0.57
CA PHE A 124 -1.28 -13.13 0.27
C PHE A 124 -1.99 -12.39 -0.85
N ARG A 125 -1.99 -11.08 -0.77
CA ARG A 125 -2.36 -10.17 -1.85
C ARG A 125 -1.42 -8.98 -1.83
N VAL A 126 -0.91 -8.58 -2.98
CA VAL A 126 -0.03 -7.41 -3.12
C VAL A 126 -0.83 -6.26 -3.71
N ALA A 127 -0.72 -5.09 -3.10
CA ALA A 127 -1.29 -3.84 -3.58
C ALA A 127 -0.17 -2.86 -3.88
N GLY A 128 0.02 -2.48 -5.14
CA GLY A 128 0.98 -1.46 -5.56
C GLY A 128 0.36 -0.07 -5.49
N VAL A 129 1.05 0.84 -4.85
CA VAL A 129 0.65 2.24 -4.72
C VAL A 129 1.31 3.05 -5.83
N ASN A 130 0.52 3.84 -6.54
CA ASN A 130 1.03 4.72 -7.58
C ASN A 130 1.48 6.06 -6.98
N ALA A 131 2.61 6.59 -7.45
CA ALA A 131 3.12 7.90 -7.06
C ALA A 131 2.13 9.05 -7.33
N LEU A 132 1.18 8.84 -8.23
CA LEU A 132 0.05 9.74 -8.45
C LEU A 132 -1.11 9.33 -7.54
N SER A 133 -1.32 10.06 -6.46
CA SER A 133 -2.35 9.78 -5.44
C SER A 133 -3.80 9.78 -5.97
N SER A 134 -4.02 10.27 -7.18
CA SER A 134 -5.31 10.25 -7.87
C SER A 134 -5.61 8.90 -8.55
N LEU A 135 -4.63 8.01 -8.66
CA LEU A 135 -4.80 6.67 -9.21
C LEU A 135 -5.08 5.66 -8.09
N PRO A 136 -5.98 4.70 -8.33
CA PRO A 136 -6.20 3.60 -7.40
C PRO A 136 -4.98 2.68 -7.34
N SER A 137 -4.80 1.99 -6.21
CA SER A 137 -3.79 0.93 -6.09
C SER A 137 -4.09 -0.23 -7.03
N ALA A 138 -3.05 -0.75 -7.67
CA ALA A 138 -3.13 -1.98 -8.45
C ALA A 138 -2.99 -3.19 -7.53
N THR A 139 -3.90 -4.17 -7.62
CA THR A 139 -3.90 -5.33 -6.72
C THR A 139 -3.78 -6.64 -7.49
N THR A 140 -3.04 -7.59 -6.93
CA THR A 140 -2.97 -8.96 -7.48
C THR A 140 -4.19 -9.80 -7.10
N ALA A 141 -4.34 -10.95 -7.75
CA ALA A 141 -5.12 -12.05 -7.21
C ALA A 141 -4.51 -12.54 -5.88
N VAL A 142 -5.33 -13.24 -5.10
CA VAL A 142 -4.86 -13.86 -3.85
C VAL A 142 -3.99 -15.07 -4.19
N TYR A 143 -2.83 -15.16 -3.58
CA TYR A 143 -1.92 -16.29 -3.63
C TYR A 143 -1.99 -17.09 -2.33
N VAL A 144 -2.04 -18.40 -2.44
CA VAL A 144 -2.01 -19.32 -1.29
C VAL A 144 -0.61 -19.91 -1.19
N ALA A 145 0.00 -19.76 -0.03
CA ALA A 145 1.29 -20.38 0.30
C ALA A 145 1.07 -21.51 1.29
N ASP A 146 1.24 -22.73 0.82
CA ASP A 146 1.18 -23.92 1.64
C ASP A 146 2.28 -23.90 2.74
N PRO A 147 2.08 -24.68 3.83
CA PRO A 147 3.13 -24.89 4.82
C PRO A 147 4.44 -25.33 4.15
N SER A 148 5.58 -24.84 4.65
CA SER A 148 6.88 -25.29 4.16
C SER A 148 7.10 -26.72 4.66
N PRO A 149 7.48 -27.69 3.79
CA PRO A 149 7.77 -29.03 4.27
C PRO A 149 8.90 -28.98 5.30
N SER A 150 8.65 -29.51 6.48
CA SER A 150 9.68 -29.68 7.52
C SER A 150 10.76 -30.62 6.96
N GLN A 151 11.98 -30.09 6.78
CA GLN A 151 13.16 -30.87 6.44
C GLN A 151 13.68 -31.63 7.65
#